data_743dc6552ee58315791338966002d208
#
_entry.id   743dc6552ee58315791338966002d208
#
_cell.length_a   1.000
_cell.length_b   1.000
_cell.length_c   1.000
_cell.angle_alpha   90.00
_cell.angle_beta   90.00
_cell.angle_gamma   90.00
#
_symmetry.space_group_name_H-M   'P 1'
#
loop_
_entity.id
_entity.type
_entity.pdbx_description
1 polymer ?
#
loop_
_entity_poly.entity_id
_entity_poly.type
_entity_poly.pdbx_seq_one_letter_code
_entity_poly.pdbx_strand_id
1 'polypeptide(L)'
;TPNWDRLVNSGTSFTRAYNMGSWSGAVCVASRHMLNTGRFIWEAEKASQKAEQERESGRFWSEYMKKAGYRTYMTGKWHVRAMAEKCFDVVRNVRGGMPNQTPEGYNRPLSNQPDPWSPYDPKFGGFWKGGKHWSEVVADDALFFLADAKKYQKKKPFFAYVAFNAPHDPRQAPESFINKYPLDRIKVPKSFLPEYPYKNEIKCPHSLRDEKLAPMPRSKHSIKVNRQEYYAIITHMDQQIGKILDGLKESGMEKETYVFFSADHGLGVGHHGLLGKQNLYEHSTRVPFI
;
A
#
# COMPACT_ATOMS: atom_id res chain seq x y z
N THR A 1 13.47 -6.90 -5.92
CA THR A 1 12.09 -7.40 -5.65
C THR A 1 11.90 -8.78 -6.26
N PRO A 2 12.68 -9.81 -5.80
CA PRO A 2 12.71 -11.12 -6.46
C PRO A 2 11.34 -11.84 -6.48
N ASN A 3 10.47 -11.56 -5.52
CA ASN A 3 9.17 -12.21 -5.47
C ASN A 3 8.15 -11.56 -6.41
N TRP A 4 8.21 -10.25 -6.62
CA TRP A 4 7.47 -9.62 -7.72
C TRP A 4 7.99 -10.08 -9.08
N ASP A 5 9.30 -10.24 -9.21
CA ASP A 5 9.91 -10.76 -10.45
C ASP A 5 9.39 -12.19 -10.75
N ARG A 6 9.10 -13.00 -9.72
CA ARG A 6 8.42 -14.31 -9.91
C ARG A 6 7.04 -14.14 -10.56
N LEU A 7 6.22 -13.20 -10.08
CA LEU A 7 4.90 -12.92 -10.67
C LEU A 7 5.03 -12.42 -12.12
N VAL A 8 5.94 -11.46 -12.35
CA VAL A 8 6.21 -10.93 -13.71
C VAL A 8 6.60 -12.05 -14.68
N ASN A 9 7.47 -12.96 -14.25
CA ASN A 9 7.99 -14.03 -15.08
C ASN A 9 7.00 -15.19 -15.29
N SER A 10 5.99 -15.32 -14.42
CA SER A 10 4.97 -16.38 -14.49
C SER A 10 3.63 -15.92 -15.07
N GLY A 11 3.47 -14.63 -15.34
CA GLY A 11 2.20 -14.05 -15.71
C GLY A 11 2.29 -12.97 -16.79
N THR A 12 1.34 -12.06 -16.75
CA THR A 12 1.24 -10.92 -17.68
C THR A 12 1.41 -9.61 -16.90
N SER A 13 2.34 -8.77 -17.36
CA SER A 13 2.55 -7.44 -16.80
C SER A 13 1.98 -6.36 -17.71
N PHE A 14 1.12 -5.50 -17.15
CA PHE A 14 0.56 -4.36 -17.85
C PHE A 14 1.47 -3.15 -17.64
N THR A 15 2.13 -2.71 -18.71
CA THR A 15 3.12 -1.64 -18.63
C THR A 15 2.52 -0.23 -18.56
N ARG A 16 1.22 -0.08 -18.76
CA ARG A 16 0.47 1.19 -18.76
C ARG A 16 -0.82 1.08 -17.97
N ALA A 17 -0.71 0.71 -16.70
CA ALA A 17 -1.82 0.76 -15.75
C ALA A 17 -1.76 2.06 -14.95
N TYR A 18 -2.88 2.75 -14.84
CA TYR A 18 -2.96 4.06 -14.21
C TYR A 18 -4.09 4.14 -13.20
N ASN A 19 -3.82 4.80 -12.09
CA ASN A 19 -4.85 5.26 -11.16
C ASN A 19 -5.65 6.39 -11.81
N MET A 20 -6.94 6.42 -11.61
CA MET A 20 -7.83 7.43 -12.18
C MET A 20 -7.87 8.77 -11.44
N GLY A 21 -7.04 8.93 -10.40
CA GLY A 21 -7.06 10.12 -9.57
C GLY A 21 -7.92 9.99 -8.32
N SER A 22 -8.35 11.11 -7.77
CA SER A 22 -9.11 11.16 -6.52
C SER A 22 -9.98 12.39 -6.45
N TRP A 23 -11.12 12.29 -5.76
CA TRP A 23 -11.97 13.43 -5.40
C TRP A 23 -11.49 14.16 -4.13
N SER A 24 -10.45 13.66 -3.47
CA SER A 24 -9.88 14.25 -2.26
C SER A 24 -8.40 13.98 -2.14
N GLY A 25 -7.70 14.64 -1.20
CA GLY A 25 -6.29 14.37 -0.92
C GLY A 25 -5.99 12.94 -0.45
N ALA A 26 -7.01 12.20 -0.02
CA ALA A 26 -6.91 10.79 0.37
C ALA A 26 -7.08 9.86 -0.85
N VAL A 27 -6.10 9.88 -1.76
CA VAL A 27 -6.12 9.13 -3.03
C VAL A 27 -6.44 7.64 -2.83
N CYS A 28 -5.93 7.02 -1.78
CA CYS A 28 -6.19 5.60 -1.48
C CYS A 28 -7.68 5.31 -1.18
N VAL A 29 -8.43 6.24 -0.57
CA VAL A 29 -9.89 6.05 -0.36
C VAL A 29 -10.61 5.96 -1.70
N ALA A 30 -10.33 6.89 -2.60
CA ALA A 30 -10.93 6.92 -3.92
C ALA A 30 -10.60 5.65 -4.71
N SER A 31 -9.32 5.30 -4.80
CA SER A 31 -8.86 4.12 -5.51
C SER A 31 -9.50 2.82 -4.97
N ARG A 32 -9.57 2.66 -3.64
CA ARG A 32 -10.16 1.46 -3.02
C ARG A 32 -11.67 1.39 -3.20
N HIS A 33 -12.37 2.53 -3.22
CA HIS A 33 -13.79 2.55 -3.58
C HIS A 33 -14.00 2.17 -5.05
N MET A 34 -13.19 2.71 -5.98
CA MET A 34 -13.23 2.32 -7.39
C MET A 34 -13.01 0.81 -7.56
N LEU A 35 -11.97 0.26 -6.92
CA LEU A 35 -11.64 -1.16 -6.99
C LEU A 35 -12.79 -2.03 -6.46
N ASN A 36 -13.35 -1.71 -5.28
CA ASN A 36 -14.36 -2.53 -4.65
C ASN A 36 -15.74 -2.42 -5.29
N THR A 37 -16.02 -1.32 -6.00
CA THR A 37 -17.32 -1.10 -6.65
C THR A 37 -17.29 -1.33 -8.16
N GLY A 38 -16.11 -1.46 -8.77
CA GLY A 38 -15.94 -1.54 -10.23
C GLY A 38 -16.37 -0.30 -10.97
N ARG A 39 -16.40 0.87 -10.29
CA ARG A 39 -16.89 2.14 -10.85
C ARG A 39 -15.78 3.11 -11.14
N PHE A 40 -15.98 3.97 -12.12
CA PHE A 40 -15.12 5.10 -12.38
C PHE A 40 -15.24 6.16 -11.28
N ILE A 41 -14.25 7.06 -11.21
CA ILE A 41 -14.06 8.02 -10.11
C ILE A 41 -15.33 8.79 -9.72
N TRP A 42 -16.07 9.34 -10.69
CA TRP A 42 -17.27 10.15 -10.42
C TRP A 42 -18.43 9.37 -9.81
N GLU A 43 -18.59 8.13 -10.24
CA GLU A 43 -19.62 7.23 -9.71
C GLU A 43 -19.18 6.61 -8.39
N ALA A 44 -17.88 6.31 -8.25
CA ALA A 44 -17.32 5.79 -7.02
C ALA A 44 -17.37 6.80 -5.87
N GLU A 45 -17.23 8.11 -6.15
CA GLU A 45 -17.43 9.17 -5.17
C GLU A 45 -18.86 9.14 -4.60
N LYS A 46 -19.88 9.13 -5.47
CA LYS A 46 -21.29 9.03 -5.07
C LYS A 46 -21.57 7.74 -4.28
N ALA A 47 -21.06 6.62 -4.76
CA ALA A 47 -21.17 5.33 -4.09
C ALA A 47 -20.50 5.31 -2.72
N SER A 48 -19.37 6.01 -2.55
CA SER A 48 -18.64 6.09 -1.29
C SER A 48 -19.45 6.75 -0.16
N GLN A 49 -20.33 7.67 -0.50
CA GLN A 49 -21.23 8.33 0.46
C GLN A 49 -22.32 7.39 0.99
N LYS A 50 -22.63 6.31 0.25
CA LYS A 50 -23.64 5.31 0.55
C LYS A 50 -23.05 3.90 0.58
N ALA A 51 -21.79 3.77 1.03
CA ALA A 51 -21.00 2.56 0.91
C ALA A 51 -21.68 1.32 1.54
N GLU A 52 -22.33 1.45 2.71
CA GLU A 52 -23.07 0.34 3.32
C GLU A 52 -24.30 -0.06 2.48
N GLN A 53 -25.04 0.89 1.93
CA GLN A 53 -26.18 0.60 1.03
C GLN A 53 -25.72 -0.08 -0.27
N GLU A 54 -24.58 0.33 -0.82
CA GLU A 54 -23.96 -0.30 -1.98
C GLU A 54 -23.58 -1.76 -1.66
N ARG A 55 -23.00 -2.00 -0.48
CA ARG A 55 -22.68 -3.34 0.01
C ARG A 55 -23.94 -4.17 0.18
N GLU A 56 -24.96 -3.66 0.90
CA GLU A 56 -26.23 -4.37 1.14
C GLU A 56 -26.96 -4.70 -0.15
N SER A 57 -26.81 -3.86 -1.17
CA SER A 57 -27.34 -4.12 -2.51
C SER A 57 -26.50 -5.12 -3.32
N GLY A 58 -25.47 -5.73 -2.73
CA GLY A 58 -24.63 -6.74 -3.37
C GLY A 58 -23.70 -6.19 -4.45
N ARG A 59 -23.36 -4.88 -4.42
CA ARG A 59 -22.58 -4.20 -5.47
C ARG A 59 -21.10 -4.02 -5.15
N PHE A 60 -20.60 -4.67 -4.11
CA PHE A 60 -19.15 -4.74 -3.87
C PHE A 60 -18.54 -5.99 -4.51
N TRP A 61 -17.28 -5.91 -4.88
CA TRP A 61 -16.54 -7.04 -5.43
C TRP A 61 -16.67 -8.30 -4.56
N SER A 62 -16.45 -8.15 -3.26
CA SER A 62 -16.62 -9.24 -2.30
C SER A 62 -18.04 -9.84 -2.33
N GLU A 63 -19.09 -9.04 -2.49
CA GLU A 63 -20.47 -9.51 -2.54
C GLU A 63 -20.76 -10.30 -3.85
N TYR A 64 -20.19 -9.84 -4.98
CA TYR A 64 -20.26 -10.61 -6.23
C TYR A 64 -19.57 -11.97 -6.09
N MET A 65 -18.39 -12.01 -5.45
CA MET A 65 -17.68 -13.26 -5.21
C MET A 65 -18.45 -14.20 -4.27
N LYS A 66 -19.03 -13.68 -3.18
CA LYS A 66 -19.92 -14.47 -2.30
C LYS A 66 -21.10 -15.05 -3.08
N LYS A 67 -21.77 -14.23 -3.88
CA LYS A 67 -22.91 -14.66 -4.71
C LYS A 67 -22.51 -15.73 -5.71
N ALA A 68 -21.28 -15.70 -6.21
CA ALA A 68 -20.71 -16.72 -7.10
C ALA A 68 -20.23 -17.98 -6.34
N GLY A 69 -20.46 -18.06 -5.02
CA GLY A 69 -20.11 -19.23 -4.21
C GLY A 69 -18.70 -19.26 -3.65
N TYR A 70 -17.92 -18.18 -3.81
CA TYR A 70 -16.57 -18.08 -3.25
C TYR A 70 -16.64 -17.88 -1.73
N ARG A 71 -15.66 -18.47 -1.02
CA ARG A 71 -15.34 -18.09 0.35
C ARG A 71 -14.40 -16.89 0.32
N THR A 72 -14.75 -15.83 1.01
CA THR A 72 -14.08 -14.52 0.87
C THR A 72 -13.29 -14.14 2.11
N TYR A 73 -12.09 -13.56 1.90
CA TYR A 73 -11.13 -13.23 2.94
C TYR A 73 -10.60 -11.82 2.79
N MET A 74 -10.32 -11.13 3.92
CA MET A 74 -9.72 -9.81 3.95
C MET A 74 -8.73 -9.65 5.11
N THR A 75 -7.56 -9.08 4.82
CA THR A 75 -6.60 -8.57 5.82
C THR A 75 -5.90 -7.31 5.36
N GLY A 76 -5.44 -6.51 6.32
CA GLY A 76 -4.61 -5.33 6.09
C GLY A 76 -5.41 -4.03 5.94
N LYS A 77 -4.99 -3.18 5.00
CA LYS A 77 -5.57 -1.84 4.82
C LYS A 77 -6.89 -1.90 4.05
N TRP A 78 -8.01 -1.60 4.73
CA TRP A 78 -9.32 -1.54 4.09
C TRP A 78 -9.61 -0.16 3.46
N HIS A 79 -9.70 0.87 4.25
CA HIS A 79 -9.91 2.27 3.86
C HIS A 79 -11.13 2.51 2.95
N VAL A 80 -12.15 1.70 3.08
CA VAL A 80 -13.46 1.83 2.44
C VAL A 80 -14.49 2.15 3.51
N ARG A 81 -15.52 2.93 3.18
CA ARG A 81 -16.54 3.42 4.13
C ARG A 81 -17.63 2.39 4.47
N ALA A 82 -17.35 1.12 4.26
CA ALA A 82 -18.19 -0.01 4.69
C ALA A 82 -17.40 -0.90 5.64
N MET A 83 -18.08 -1.63 6.49
CA MET A 83 -17.44 -2.55 7.45
C MET A 83 -16.87 -3.77 6.71
N ALA A 84 -15.56 -3.99 6.84
CA ALA A 84 -14.91 -5.15 6.21
C ALA A 84 -15.52 -6.48 6.66
N GLU A 85 -15.87 -6.59 7.94
CA GLU A 85 -16.46 -7.76 8.57
C GLU A 85 -17.82 -8.14 7.98
N LYS A 86 -18.51 -7.18 7.37
CA LYS A 86 -19.75 -7.44 6.63
C LYS A 86 -19.48 -7.77 5.15
N CYS A 87 -18.38 -7.27 4.60
CA CYS A 87 -18.01 -7.48 3.21
C CYS A 87 -17.41 -8.87 2.92
N PHE A 88 -16.77 -9.50 3.90
CA PHE A 88 -16.04 -10.76 3.71
C PHE A 88 -16.45 -11.80 4.75
N ASP A 89 -16.30 -13.09 4.41
CA ASP A 89 -16.63 -14.20 5.34
C ASP A 89 -15.62 -14.34 6.48
N VAL A 90 -14.36 -14.03 6.19
CA VAL A 90 -13.26 -14.09 7.16
C VAL A 90 -12.42 -12.81 7.07
N VAL A 91 -12.37 -12.10 8.18
CA VAL A 91 -11.60 -10.84 8.29
C VAL A 91 -10.60 -10.96 9.45
N ARG A 92 -9.36 -10.57 9.21
CA ARG A 92 -8.31 -10.54 10.23
C ARG A 92 -7.49 -9.26 10.12
N ASN A 93 -7.12 -8.69 11.27
CA ASN A 93 -6.18 -7.57 11.41
C ASN A 93 -6.38 -6.43 10.41
N VAL A 94 -7.62 -5.98 10.23
CA VAL A 94 -7.97 -4.86 9.34
C VAL A 94 -7.70 -3.52 10.01
N ARG A 95 -7.14 -2.58 9.24
CA ARG A 95 -7.02 -1.16 9.60
C ARG A 95 -7.70 -0.28 8.56
N GLY A 96 -8.28 0.84 9.01
CA GLY A 96 -8.95 1.81 8.13
C GLY A 96 -7.98 2.60 7.23
N GLY A 97 -6.72 2.72 7.60
CA GLY A 97 -5.77 3.54 6.86
C GLY A 97 -4.32 3.34 7.31
N MET A 98 -3.71 4.43 7.68
CA MET A 98 -2.32 4.50 8.13
C MET A 98 -2.07 3.72 9.43
N PRO A 99 -0.83 3.22 9.64
CA PRO A 99 -0.32 3.00 10.98
C PRO A 99 -0.47 4.27 11.82
N ASN A 100 -0.36 4.16 13.14
CA ASN A 100 -0.43 5.34 14.00
C ASN A 100 0.59 6.38 13.53
N GLN A 101 0.12 7.59 13.23
CA GLN A 101 0.98 8.70 12.89
C GLN A 101 1.58 9.27 14.18
N THR A 102 2.88 9.47 14.17
CA THR A 102 3.59 10.13 15.25
C THR A 102 4.18 11.44 14.74
N PRO A 103 4.25 12.50 15.55
CA PRO A 103 4.84 13.78 15.14
C PRO A 103 6.27 13.63 14.60
N GLU A 104 7.02 12.70 15.17
CA GLU A 104 8.42 12.39 14.78
C GLU A 104 8.55 11.91 13.33
N GLY A 105 7.50 11.40 12.73
CA GLY A 105 7.49 10.97 11.33
C GLY A 105 7.45 12.10 10.31
N TYR A 106 7.31 13.36 10.78
CA TYR A 106 7.11 14.52 9.92
C TYR A 106 8.18 15.61 10.14
N ASN A 107 8.31 16.48 9.15
CA ASN A 107 9.24 17.61 9.12
C ASN A 107 10.70 17.21 9.37
N ARG A 108 11.08 16.05 8.91
CA ARG A 108 12.40 15.41 9.02
C ARG A 108 12.87 14.91 7.63
N PRO A 109 14.07 14.47 7.45
CA PRO A 109 15.26 14.63 8.30
C PRO A 109 16.07 15.86 7.94
N LEU A 110 16.83 16.37 8.91
CA LEU A 110 17.82 17.44 8.74
C LEU A 110 19.22 16.88 8.97
N SER A 111 20.16 17.13 8.04
CA SER A 111 21.53 16.58 8.09
C SER A 111 22.38 17.12 9.26
N ASN A 112 22.01 18.28 9.80
CA ASN A 112 22.74 18.98 10.86
C ASN A 112 22.06 18.87 12.24
N GLN A 113 21.04 18.06 12.37
CA GLN A 113 20.31 17.86 13.62
C GLN A 113 20.00 16.37 13.81
N PRO A 114 19.82 15.91 15.07
CA PRO A 114 19.33 14.57 15.34
C PRO A 114 17.95 14.36 14.68
N ASP A 115 17.79 13.24 13.98
CA ASP A 115 16.47 12.84 13.47
C ASP A 115 15.66 12.21 14.62
N PRO A 116 14.50 12.75 14.99
CA PRO A 116 13.68 12.19 16.06
C PRO A 116 13.02 10.86 15.68
N TRP A 117 13.01 10.53 14.41
CA TRP A 117 12.45 9.33 13.85
C TRP A 117 13.47 8.19 13.76
N SER A 118 13.05 7.01 14.15
CA SER A 118 13.75 5.77 13.81
C SER A 118 12.89 4.92 12.89
N PRO A 119 13.39 4.55 11.71
CA PRO A 119 12.62 3.75 10.75
C PRO A 119 12.45 2.28 11.19
N TYR A 120 13.04 1.85 12.30
CA TYR A 120 12.96 0.48 12.82
C TYR A 120 12.60 0.39 14.30
N ASP A 121 12.35 1.50 14.99
CA ASP A 121 11.95 1.48 16.41
C ASP A 121 10.46 1.07 16.54
N PRO A 122 10.16 -0.06 17.22
CA PRO A 122 8.79 -0.56 17.37
C PRO A 122 7.85 0.36 18.16
N LYS A 123 8.36 1.39 18.84
CA LYS A 123 7.51 2.38 19.54
C LYS A 123 6.67 3.21 18.58
N PHE A 124 7.09 3.32 17.31
CA PHE A 124 6.36 4.01 16.26
C PHE A 124 5.35 3.09 15.55
N GLY A 125 4.38 3.67 14.87
CA GLY A 125 3.16 3.02 14.43
C GLY A 125 3.24 2.01 13.28
N GLY A 126 4.43 1.71 12.72
CA GLY A 126 4.61 0.69 11.68
C GLY A 126 4.60 -0.74 12.18
N PHE A 127 4.69 -0.91 13.50
CA PHE A 127 4.75 -2.19 14.17
C PHE A 127 3.47 -2.46 14.98
N TRP A 128 3.09 -3.72 15.06
CA TRP A 128 2.02 -4.23 15.90
C TRP A 128 2.48 -4.36 17.35
N LYS A 129 1.55 -4.50 18.28
CA LYS A 129 1.90 -4.88 19.67
C LYS A 129 2.76 -6.14 19.65
N GLY A 130 3.86 -6.14 20.40
CA GLY A 130 4.86 -7.22 20.41
C GLY A 130 5.98 -7.07 19.37
N GLY A 131 6.06 -5.93 18.66
CA GLY A 131 7.19 -5.60 17.78
C GLY A 131 7.16 -6.29 16.41
N LYS A 132 6.06 -6.95 16.04
CA LYS A 132 5.91 -7.55 14.71
C LYS A 132 5.51 -6.48 13.68
N HIS A 133 6.21 -6.42 12.56
CA HIS A 133 5.89 -5.44 11.52
C HIS A 133 4.53 -5.77 10.87
N TRP A 134 3.73 -4.75 10.52
CA TRP A 134 2.39 -4.99 9.98
C TRP A 134 2.38 -5.81 8.69
N SER A 135 3.36 -5.67 7.82
CA SER A 135 3.44 -6.52 6.62
C SER A 135 3.61 -8.01 6.95
N GLU A 136 4.27 -8.33 8.07
CA GLU A 136 4.38 -9.72 8.53
C GLU A 136 3.05 -10.24 9.05
N VAL A 137 2.31 -9.41 9.79
CA VAL A 137 0.95 -9.75 10.27
C VAL A 137 0.02 -10.04 9.11
N VAL A 138 0.07 -9.21 8.06
CA VAL A 138 -0.73 -9.41 6.84
C VAL A 138 -0.34 -10.71 6.12
N ALA A 139 0.94 -11.03 6.07
CA ALA A 139 1.40 -12.28 5.46
C ALA A 139 0.94 -13.52 6.26
N ASP A 140 1.03 -13.47 7.58
CA ASP A 140 0.55 -14.56 8.45
C ASP A 140 -0.96 -14.77 8.30
N ASP A 141 -1.73 -13.69 8.20
CA ASP A 141 -3.17 -13.77 7.94
C ASP A 141 -3.46 -14.40 6.57
N ALA A 142 -2.70 -14.04 5.54
CA ALA A 142 -2.84 -14.64 4.22
C ALA A 142 -2.53 -16.15 4.25
N LEU A 143 -1.49 -16.58 4.97
CA LEU A 143 -1.18 -18.00 5.17
C LEU A 143 -2.32 -18.72 5.91
N PHE A 144 -2.89 -18.08 6.92
CA PHE A 144 -4.09 -18.61 7.59
C PHE A 144 -5.25 -18.76 6.61
N PHE A 145 -5.48 -17.77 5.71
CA PHE A 145 -6.55 -17.85 4.70
C PHE A 145 -6.33 -19.02 3.72
N LEU A 146 -5.10 -19.23 3.28
CA LEU A 146 -4.77 -20.36 2.41
C LEU A 146 -5.02 -21.70 3.11
N ALA A 147 -4.64 -21.82 4.38
CA ALA A 147 -4.91 -23.03 5.17
C ALA A 147 -6.41 -23.27 5.40
N ASP A 148 -7.19 -22.20 5.61
CA ASP A 148 -8.65 -22.30 5.75
C ASP A 148 -9.30 -22.62 4.39
N ALA A 149 -8.92 -21.93 3.32
CA ALA A 149 -9.44 -22.16 1.98
C ALA A 149 -9.21 -23.61 1.52
N LYS A 150 -8.06 -24.19 1.83
CA LYS A 150 -7.76 -25.59 1.52
C LYS A 150 -8.76 -26.59 2.12
N LYS A 151 -9.30 -26.32 3.31
CA LYS A 151 -10.33 -27.16 3.93
C LYS A 151 -11.63 -27.20 3.12
N TYR A 152 -11.89 -26.14 2.37
CA TYR A 152 -13.12 -25.97 1.57
C TYR A 152 -12.91 -26.15 0.06
N GLN A 153 -11.67 -26.33 -0.43
CA GLN A 153 -11.33 -26.31 -1.86
C GLN A 153 -12.18 -27.23 -2.74
N LYS A 154 -12.64 -28.39 -2.21
CA LYS A 154 -13.53 -29.32 -2.94
C LYS A 154 -14.97 -28.83 -3.06
N LYS A 155 -15.36 -27.82 -2.28
CA LYS A 155 -16.75 -27.35 -2.19
C LYS A 155 -16.92 -25.89 -2.64
N LYS A 156 -15.89 -25.07 -2.41
CA LYS A 156 -15.92 -23.62 -2.67
C LYS A 156 -14.57 -23.11 -3.15
N PRO A 157 -14.52 -22.35 -4.23
CA PRO A 157 -13.34 -21.55 -4.55
C PRO A 157 -13.16 -20.45 -3.50
N PHE A 158 -11.99 -19.80 -3.50
CA PHE A 158 -11.70 -18.70 -2.59
C PHE A 158 -11.38 -17.40 -3.30
N PHE A 159 -11.68 -16.29 -2.63
CA PHE A 159 -11.26 -14.95 -3.00
C PHE A 159 -10.60 -14.29 -1.79
N ALA A 160 -9.33 -13.93 -1.90
CA ALA A 160 -8.58 -13.28 -0.82
C ALA A 160 -8.11 -11.89 -1.24
N TYR A 161 -8.53 -10.87 -0.48
CA TYR A 161 -8.05 -9.50 -0.63
C TYR A 161 -6.98 -9.22 0.46
N VAL A 162 -5.72 -9.34 0.06
CA VAL A 162 -4.56 -9.13 0.94
C VAL A 162 -4.00 -7.75 0.67
N ALA A 163 -4.24 -6.81 1.58
CA ALA A 163 -3.99 -5.39 1.37
C ALA A 163 -2.88 -4.86 2.27
N PHE A 164 -1.63 -4.87 1.79
CA PHE A 164 -0.52 -4.27 2.49
C PHE A 164 -0.71 -2.75 2.66
N ASN A 165 -0.25 -2.20 3.81
CA ASN A 165 -0.14 -0.76 3.97
C ASN A 165 1.18 -0.23 3.39
N ALA A 166 2.24 -1.03 3.42
CA ALA A 166 3.51 -0.70 2.80
C ALA A 166 3.32 -0.41 1.28
N PRO A 167 4.05 0.55 0.72
CA PRO A 167 5.08 1.40 1.32
C PRO A 167 4.59 2.78 1.82
N HIS A 168 3.39 2.89 2.37
CA HIS A 168 2.82 4.15 2.87
C HIS A 168 3.69 4.76 3.99
N ASP A 169 3.75 6.08 4.04
CA ASP A 169 4.43 6.87 5.08
C ASP A 169 3.62 6.91 6.40
N PRO A 170 4.27 7.16 7.57
CA PRO A 170 5.71 7.09 7.80
C PRO A 170 6.25 5.68 7.57
N ARG A 171 7.43 5.56 6.94
CA ARG A 171 7.95 4.28 6.47
C ARG A 171 8.82 3.64 7.53
N GLN A 172 8.46 2.43 7.93
CA GLN A 172 9.24 1.62 8.85
C GLN A 172 9.48 0.22 8.26
N ALA A 173 10.63 -0.33 8.57
CA ALA A 173 10.99 -1.70 8.23
C ALA A 173 11.94 -2.23 9.31
N PRO A 174 12.10 -3.55 9.49
CA PRO A 174 13.13 -4.09 10.37
C PRO A 174 14.51 -3.55 10.02
N GLU A 175 15.36 -3.33 11.02
CA GLU A 175 16.68 -2.70 10.88
C GLU A 175 17.56 -3.38 9.80
N SER A 176 17.49 -4.70 9.72
CA SER A 176 18.23 -5.46 8.70
C SER A 176 17.84 -5.11 7.26
N PHE A 177 16.67 -4.56 7.02
CA PHE A 177 16.24 -4.07 5.70
C PHE A 177 16.69 -2.62 5.46
N ILE A 178 16.67 -1.77 6.46
CA ILE A 178 17.22 -0.40 6.39
C ILE A 178 18.70 -0.46 6.02
N ASN A 179 19.46 -1.34 6.69
CA ASN A 179 20.90 -1.51 6.50
C ASN A 179 21.30 -2.03 5.10
N LYS A 180 20.37 -2.58 4.33
CA LYS A 180 20.61 -2.95 2.91
C LYS A 180 20.78 -1.73 2.01
N TYR A 181 20.38 -0.55 2.43
CA TYR A 181 20.32 0.67 1.65
C TYR A 181 21.15 1.81 2.28
N PRO A 182 22.49 1.71 2.37
CA PRO A 182 23.31 2.75 2.95
C PRO A 182 23.15 4.08 2.19
N LEU A 183 23.07 5.20 2.93
CA LEU A 183 22.70 6.52 2.40
C LEU A 183 23.63 7.05 1.32
N ASP A 184 24.93 6.69 1.36
CA ASP A 184 25.92 7.05 0.35
C ASP A 184 25.59 6.47 -1.03
N ARG A 185 24.95 5.30 -1.07
CA ARG A 185 24.52 4.63 -2.31
C ARG A 185 23.16 5.09 -2.83
N ILE A 186 22.36 5.81 -2.02
CA ILE A 186 21.05 6.31 -2.45
C ILE A 186 21.23 7.49 -3.41
N LYS A 187 20.67 7.35 -4.60
CA LYS A 187 20.67 8.42 -5.61
C LYS A 187 19.45 9.33 -5.45
N VAL A 188 19.70 10.63 -5.54
CA VAL A 188 18.65 11.63 -5.69
C VAL A 188 18.12 11.57 -7.12
N PRO A 189 16.80 11.67 -7.36
CA PRO A 189 16.24 11.66 -8.71
C PRO A 189 16.83 12.78 -9.59
N LYS A 190 17.02 12.51 -10.88
CA LYS A 190 17.50 13.55 -11.83
C LYS A 190 16.54 14.74 -11.92
N SER A 191 15.26 14.51 -11.73
CA SER A 191 14.21 15.54 -11.70
C SER A 191 14.05 16.24 -10.35
N PHE A 192 14.95 16.00 -9.39
CA PHE A 192 14.89 16.64 -8.08
C PHE A 192 14.99 18.17 -8.19
N LEU A 193 14.07 18.83 -7.49
CA LEU A 193 14.09 20.26 -7.22
C LEU A 193 14.01 20.46 -5.70
N PRO A 194 14.71 21.46 -5.12
CA PRO A 194 14.54 21.79 -3.70
C PRO A 194 13.09 22.18 -3.38
N GLU A 195 12.44 22.82 -4.34
CA GLU A 195 11.04 23.24 -4.24
C GLU A 195 10.39 23.17 -5.62
N TYR A 196 9.18 22.60 -5.68
CA TYR A 196 8.42 22.53 -6.93
C TYR A 196 7.79 23.92 -7.20
N PRO A 197 8.10 24.56 -8.32
CA PRO A 197 7.69 25.96 -8.58
C PRO A 197 6.17 26.14 -8.65
N TYR A 198 5.44 25.12 -9.08
CA TYR A 198 3.96 25.16 -9.23
C TYR A 198 3.23 24.38 -8.12
N LYS A 199 3.84 24.24 -6.93
CA LYS A 199 3.25 23.43 -5.83
C LYS A 199 1.88 23.94 -5.38
N ASN A 200 1.66 25.25 -5.42
CA ASN A 200 0.40 25.85 -5.00
C ASN A 200 -0.69 25.64 -6.05
N GLU A 201 -0.35 25.79 -7.32
CA GLU A 201 -1.24 25.59 -8.46
C GLU A 201 -1.75 24.15 -8.56
N ILE A 202 -0.88 23.18 -8.32
CA ILE A 202 -1.27 21.77 -8.27
C ILE A 202 -1.83 21.33 -6.89
N LYS A 203 -2.00 22.28 -5.96
CA LYS A 203 -2.50 22.03 -4.59
C LYS A 203 -1.66 21.01 -3.79
N CYS A 204 -0.33 21.05 -3.95
CA CYS A 204 0.64 20.29 -3.18
C CYS A 204 1.53 21.21 -2.30
N PRO A 205 0.95 22.12 -1.48
CA PRO A 205 1.73 22.96 -0.58
C PRO A 205 2.38 22.13 0.51
N HIS A 206 3.39 22.70 1.18
CA HIS A 206 4.04 22.02 2.31
C HIS A 206 3.08 21.66 3.46
N SER A 207 1.96 22.36 3.60
CA SER A 207 0.92 22.03 4.59
C SER A 207 0.18 20.72 4.31
N LEU A 208 0.26 20.19 3.08
CA LEU A 208 -0.29 18.89 2.75
C LEU A 208 0.45 17.79 3.53
N ARG A 209 -0.29 16.88 4.16
CA ARG A 209 0.28 15.87 5.06
C ARG A 209 1.48 15.13 4.47
N ASP A 210 1.37 14.62 3.26
CA ASP A 210 2.42 13.81 2.64
C ASP A 210 3.66 14.66 2.27
N GLU A 211 3.49 15.96 2.08
CA GLU A 211 4.58 16.89 1.85
C GLU A 211 5.30 17.33 3.13
N LYS A 212 4.71 17.08 4.32
CA LYS A 212 5.35 17.34 5.62
C LYS A 212 6.42 16.33 6.00
N LEU A 213 6.62 15.26 5.25
CA LEU A 213 7.63 14.23 5.55
C LEU A 213 9.07 14.74 5.58
N ALA A 214 9.33 15.90 5.00
CA ALA A 214 10.62 16.60 5.10
C ALA A 214 10.41 18.11 4.99
N PRO A 215 11.32 18.94 5.57
CA PRO A 215 11.22 20.39 5.50
C PRO A 215 11.36 20.91 4.07
N MET A 216 10.90 22.13 3.81
CA MET A 216 11.15 22.86 2.58
C MET A 216 12.05 24.08 2.88
N PRO A 217 12.95 24.43 1.96
CA PRO A 217 13.27 23.72 0.72
C PRO A 217 13.87 22.32 1.00
N ARG A 218 13.62 21.36 0.12
CA ARG A 218 14.11 19.97 0.25
C ARG A 218 15.62 19.91 0.14
N SER A 219 16.28 19.26 1.09
CA SER A 219 17.69 18.92 0.97
C SER A 219 17.88 17.58 0.25
N LYS A 220 19.04 17.42 -0.41
CA LYS A 220 19.42 16.11 -0.99
C LYS A 220 19.49 15.03 0.08
N HIS A 221 19.89 15.38 1.31
CA HIS A 221 19.93 14.46 2.44
C HIS A 221 18.52 13.96 2.80
N SER A 222 17.55 14.85 2.96
CA SER A 222 16.17 14.47 3.29
C SER A 222 15.57 13.53 2.24
N ILE A 223 15.85 13.76 0.96
CA ILE A 223 15.39 12.88 -0.10
C ILE A 223 16.06 11.50 -0.03
N LYS A 224 17.38 11.45 0.24
CA LYS A 224 18.09 10.17 0.39
C LYS A 224 17.50 9.34 1.53
N VAL A 225 17.26 9.94 2.70
CA VAL A 225 16.67 9.23 3.85
C VAL A 225 15.28 8.70 3.52
N ASN A 226 14.40 9.54 2.97
CA ASN A 226 13.06 9.09 2.56
C ASN A 226 13.10 7.96 1.53
N ARG A 227 14.07 7.95 0.61
CA ARG A 227 14.26 6.87 -0.38
C ARG A 227 14.84 5.60 0.25
N GLN A 228 15.77 5.72 1.19
CA GLN A 228 16.28 4.57 1.95
C GLN A 228 15.14 3.81 2.62
N GLU A 229 14.32 4.51 3.39
CA GLU A 229 13.18 3.94 4.08
C GLU A 229 12.15 3.35 3.10
N TYR A 230 11.91 4.03 1.97
CA TYR A 230 11.01 3.55 0.93
C TYR A 230 11.49 2.24 0.29
N TYR A 231 12.78 2.13 -0.03
CA TYR A 231 13.34 0.90 -0.59
C TYR A 231 13.36 -0.24 0.43
N ALA A 232 13.68 0.07 1.68
CA ALA A 232 13.71 -0.91 2.76
C ALA A 232 12.35 -1.55 3.01
N ILE A 233 11.28 -0.73 3.14
CA ILE A 233 9.93 -1.24 3.38
C ILE A 233 9.39 -2.03 2.18
N ILE A 234 9.73 -1.64 0.94
CA ILE A 234 9.37 -2.39 -0.27
C ILE A 234 10.06 -3.75 -0.27
N THR A 235 11.36 -3.80 0.02
CA THR A 235 12.10 -5.07 0.06
C THR A 235 11.56 -5.99 1.16
N HIS A 236 11.19 -5.44 2.31
CA HIS A 236 10.55 -6.21 3.37
C HIS A 236 9.18 -6.74 2.94
N MET A 237 8.35 -5.89 2.30
CA MET A 237 7.05 -6.31 1.77
C MET A 237 7.18 -7.40 0.71
N ASP A 238 8.15 -7.27 -0.21
CA ASP A 238 8.43 -8.29 -1.23
C ASP A 238 8.76 -9.66 -0.60
N GLN A 239 9.52 -9.67 0.50
CA GLN A 239 9.77 -10.91 1.24
C GLN A 239 8.48 -11.52 1.81
N GLN A 240 7.57 -10.68 2.33
CA GLN A 240 6.29 -11.18 2.85
C GLN A 240 5.39 -11.71 1.72
N ILE A 241 5.41 -11.08 0.55
CA ILE A 241 4.73 -11.58 -0.66
C ILE A 241 5.31 -12.95 -1.05
N GLY A 242 6.64 -13.10 -0.98
CA GLY A 242 7.29 -14.40 -1.22
C GLY A 242 6.74 -15.51 -0.34
N LYS A 243 6.59 -15.27 0.96
CA LYS A 243 5.98 -16.24 1.89
C LYS A 243 4.57 -16.64 1.49
N ILE A 244 3.77 -15.68 1.02
CA ILE A 244 2.38 -15.96 0.59
C ILE A 244 2.39 -16.83 -0.68
N LEU A 245 3.25 -16.51 -1.65
CA LEU A 245 3.37 -17.29 -2.89
C LEU A 245 3.87 -18.71 -2.62
N ASP A 246 4.83 -18.86 -1.70
CA ASP A 246 5.33 -20.18 -1.27
C ASP A 246 4.21 -20.97 -0.57
N GLY A 247 3.48 -20.34 0.35
CA GLY A 247 2.31 -20.95 1.01
C GLY A 247 1.20 -21.36 0.03
N LEU A 248 0.95 -20.57 -1.01
CA LEU A 248 0.01 -20.92 -2.08
C LEU A 248 0.48 -22.17 -2.83
N LYS A 249 1.76 -22.25 -3.17
CA LYS A 249 2.37 -23.40 -3.82
C LYS A 249 2.31 -24.65 -2.92
N GLU A 250 2.70 -24.53 -1.65
CA GLU A 250 2.65 -25.60 -0.65
C GLU A 250 1.22 -26.10 -0.38
N SER A 251 0.23 -25.21 -0.50
CA SER A 251 -1.18 -25.60 -0.40
C SER A 251 -1.63 -26.53 -1.54
N GLY A 252 -0.91 -26.53 -2.67
CA GLY A 252 -1.29 -27.25 -3.88
C GLY A 252 -2.37 -26.56 -4.71
N MET A 253 -2.77 -25.32 -4.37
CA MET A 253 -3.80 -24.57 -5.09
C MET A 253 -3.24 -23.60 -6.14
N GLU A 254 -1.92 -23.50 -6.31
CA GLU A 254 -1.27 -22.52 -7.17
C GLU A 254 -1.80 -22.58 -8.62
N LYS A 255 -1.94 -23.76 -9.19
CA LYS A 255 -2.39 -23.96 -10.60
C LYS A 255 -3.85 -23.56 -10.84
N GLU A 256 -4.65 -23.51 -9.79
CA GLU A 256 -6.09 -23.18 -9.82
C GLU A 256 -6.37 -21.77 -9.28
N THR A 257 -5.31 -20.95 -9.08
CA THR A 257 -5.42 -19.63 -8.47
C THR A 257 -4.85 -18.56 -9.38
N TYR A 258 -5.67 -17.57 -9.72
CA TYR A 258 -5.20 -16.32 -10.30
C TYR A 258 -4.69 -15.40 -9.19
N VAL A 259 -3.47 -14.89 -9.37
CA VAL A 259 -2.86 -13.91 -8.45
C VAL A 259 -2.77 -12.58 -9.17
N PHE A 260 -3.40 -11.54 -8.60
CA PHE A 260 -3.32 -10.18 -9.09
C PHE A 260 -2.50 -9.34 -8.12
N PHE A 261 -1.56 -8.56 -8.64
CA PHE A 261 -0.81 -7.59 -7.87
C PHE A 261 -0.98 -6.20 -8.46
N SER A 262 -1.34 -5.23 -7.61
CA SER A 262 -1.44 -3.81 -8.00
C SER A 262 -1.19 -2.90 -6.81
N ALA A 263 -1.18 -1.58 -7.07
CA ALA A 263 -1.13 -0.54 -6.06
C ALA A 263 -2.30 0.43 -6.24
N ASP A 264 -2.75 1.05 -5.14
CA ASP A 264 -3.83 2.04 -5.18
C ASP A 264 -3.37 3.40 -5.74
N HIS A 265 -2.07 3.70 -5.69
CA HIS A 265 -1.40 4.85 -6.31
C HIS A 265 0.12 4.71 -6.19
N GLY A 266 0.87 5.55 -6.90
CA GLY A 266 2.31 5.70 -6.72
C GLY A 266 2.67 6.81 -5.71
N LEU A 267 3.97 7.18 -5.64
CA LEU A 267 4.52 8.20 -4.72
C LEU A 267 5.67 8.96 -5.37
N GLY A 268 5.77 10.26 -5.08
CA GLY A 268 6.82 11.13 -5.61
C GLY A 268 8.23 10.79 -5.14
N VAL A 269 8.40 10.58 -3.86
CA VAL A 269 9.66 10.18 -3.18
C VAL A 269 10.88 10.96 -3.69
N GLY A 270 10.72 12.30 -3.81
CA GLY A 270 11.78 13.23 -4.21
C GLY A 270 11.80 13.64 -5.68
N HIS A 271 11.01 13.03 -6.55
CA HIS A 271 10.83 13.54 -7.91
C HIS A 271 10.20 14.93 -7.87
N HIS A 272 10.81 15.90 -8.55
CA HIS A 272 10.39 17.32 -8.53
C HIS A 272 10.37 17.95 -7.12
N GLY A 273 11.02 17.33 -6.13
CA GLY A 273 10.92 17.75 -4.73
C GLY A 273 9.61 17.34 -4.03
N LEU A 274 8.73 16.61 -4.73
CA LEU A 274 7.47 16.11 -4.17
C LEU A 274 7.70 14.75 -3.47
N LEU A 275 7.07 14.57 -2.31
CA LEU A 275 7.14 13.31 -1.54
C LEU A 275 5.84 12.50 -1.65
N GLY A 276 4.73 13.19 -1.82
CA GLY A 276 3.39 12.62 -1.84
C GLY A 276 2.94 12.08 -3.20
N LYS A 277 1.62 12.00 -3.34
CA LYS A 277 0.90 11.34 -4.43
C LYS A 277 -0.17 12.21 -5.10
N GLN A 278 -0.39 13.41 -4.56
CA GLN A 278 -1.48 14.30 -4.98
C GLN A 278 -1.10 15.12 -6.22
N ASN A 279 -0.59 14.44 -7.24
CA ASN A 279 -0.19 15.04 -8.51
C ASN A 279 -0.39 14.05 -9.67
N LEU A 280 -0.33 14.54 -10.91
CA LEU A 280 -0.60 13.75 -12.12
C LEU A 280 0.67 13.22 -12.81
N TYR A 281 1.83 13.30 -12.15
CA TYR A 281 3.04 12.70 -12.69
C TYR A 281 2.99 11.18 -12.69
N GLU A 282 3.71 10.55 -13.61
CA GLU A 282 3.83 9.09 -13.76
C GLU A 282 4.14 8.39 -12.42
N HIS A 283 5.00 8.99 -11.58
CA HIS A 283 5.37 8.41 -10.29
C HIS A 283 4.18 8.32 -9.30
N SER A 284 3.11 9.08 -9.53
CA SER A 284 1.90 9.07 -8.68
C SER A 284 0.74 8.32 -9.33
N THR A 285 0.59 8.41 -10.64
CA THR A 285 -0.57 7.87 -11.36
C THR A 285 -0.34 6.49 -11.93
N ARG A 286 0.88 6.18 -12.41
CA ARG A 286 1.21 4.87 -12.95
C ARG A 286 1.48 3.87 -11.83
N VAL A 287 0.82 2.75 -11.87
CA VAL A 287 0.91 1.68 -10.86
C VAL A 287 1.33 0.35 -11.50
N PRO A 288 1.99 -0.54 -10.75
CA PRO A 288 2.19 -1.90 -11.22
C PRO A 288 0.85 -2.60 -11.39
N PHE A 289 0.73 -3.47 -12.40
CA PHE A 289 -0.38 -4.40 -12.55
C PHE A 289 0.14 -5.68 -13.21
N ILE A 290 0.11 -6.75 -12.45
CA ILE A 290 0.63 -8.06 -12.81
C ILE A 290 -0.48 -9.08 -12.62
#